data_04e5bf73200e5bbeb58410f585d8117b
#
_entry.id   04e5bf73200e5bbeb58410f585d8117b
#
_cell.length_a   1.000
_cell.length_b   1.000
_cell.length_c   1.000
_cell.angle_alpha   90.00
_cell.angle_beta   90.00
_cell.angle_gamma   90.00
#
_symmetry.space_group_name_H-M   'P 1'
#
loop_
_entity.id
_entity.type
_entity.pdbx_description
1 polymer ?
#
loop_
_entity_poly.entity_id
_entity_poly.type
_entity_poly.pdbx_seq_one_letter_code
_entity_poly.pdbx_strand_id
1 'polypeptide(L)'
;MKQNIAKTLTFSLLATSAVFTSCVDNEKNLFNADQLRQIYEETFPVKNIDPDGDWTMSRSVTAHVAVDADLGKDYPIRIFDANPLNPESNAKLLAEGSVNQSTSFDVVMDCATALDKVFVARVDTEGHYLVQPVTIQNGEVRAYFGDKDISARSASRGVIMGTIPTMEAPYTAEFISSKKETATEIQSGWDLGASSGWGDNYKQHPVFGQSERWFKIEEGKTFKAGFKNSGTSGGAQAVKVIIPNGSTWVINNSVQFDNITEIIVEDGGKIEIDDDASLILTAASYITVLKGGSIKGDGDLRITNGSAGCKNYNAGKIDCSVLDFNGGVGEFYNYGELELDKYMASTNGMVLVNHGTIEAEDIEGNNNTSIKNGCHIKVENRFQFGELLMGHISEAICGELSRNGSNGKIEMEAQSMLVCEKADLCKYIFGPTVGKALLKIDEIIGNVSELPYSDFKITNNIICEIKDQTSHGTAPWEWSAFDWL
;
A
#
# COMPACT_ATOMS: atom_id res chain seq x y z
N MET A 1 -18.94 -3.97 55.35
CA MET A 1 -17.69 -4.28 54.65
C MET A 1 -16.51 -4.66 55.51
N LYS A 2 -16.36 -4.16 56.73
CA LYS A 2 -15.23 -4.50 57.63
C LYS A 2 -15.32 -5.89 58.33
N GLN A 3 -16.49 -6.51 58.43
CA GLN A 3 -16.66 -7.83 59.07
C GLN A 3 -16.30 -9.04 58.18
N ASN A 4 -16.36 -8.89 56.86
CA ASN A 4 -16.04 -10.00 55.95
C ASN A 4 -14.53 -10.17 55.71
N ILE A 5 -13.75 -9.10 55.82
CA ILE A 5 -12.29 -9.14 55.65
C ILE A 5 -11.62 -9.89 56.84
N ALA A 6 -12.14 -9.68 58.06
CA ALA A 6 -11.63 -10.37 59.22
C ALA A 6 -11.86 -11.89 59.20
N LYS A 7 -13.00 -12.34 58.62
CA LYS A 7 -13.31 -13.78 58.51
C LYS A 7 -12.45 -14.46 57.42
N THR A 8 -12.13 -13.77 56.35
CA THR A 8 -11.28 -14.30 55.28
C THR A 8 -9.82 -14.39 55.70
N LEU A 9 -9.34 -13.40 56.46
CA LEU A 9 -7.98 -13.44 57.03
C LEU A 9 -7.80 -14.52 58.10
N THR A 10 -8.82 -14.75 58.90
CA THR A 10 -8.79 -15.80 59.93
C THR A 10 -8.79 -17.20 59.33
N PHE A 11 -9.50 -17.39 58.21
CA PHE A 11 -9.52 -18.67 57.53
C PHE A 11 -8.22 -18.97 56.78
N SER A 12 -7.59 -17.94 56.18
CA SER A 12 -6.29 -18.11 55.51
C SER A 12 -5.13 -18.33 56.54
N LEU A 13 -5.20 -17.74 57.72
CA LEU A 13 -4.21 -18.01 58.76
C LEU A 13 -4.38 -19.40 59.37
N LEU A 14 -5.63 -19.90 59.51
CA LEU A 14 -5.87 -21.27 59.97
C LEU A 14 -5.47 -22.32 58.92
N ALA A 15 -5.63 -22.03 57.64
CA ALA A 15 -5.20 -22.94 56.57
C ALA A 15 -3.66 -23.02 56.48
N THR A 16 -2.96 -21.91 56.67
CA THR A 16 -1.50 -21.89 56.69
C THR A 16 -0.93 -22.56 57.96
N SER A 17 -1.59 -22.43 59.11
CA SER A 17 -1.13 -23.13 60.36
C SER A 17 -1.37 -24.63 60.27
N ALA A 18 -2.42 -25.12 59.55
CA ALA A 18 -2.64 -26.54 59.40
C ALA A 18 -1.60 -27.21 58.47
N VAL A 19 -1.05 -26.44 57.51
CA VAL A 19 0.01 -26.96 56.61
C VAL A 19 1.36 -27.05 57.36
N PHE A 20 1.61 -26.14 58.31
CA PHE A 20 2.86 -26.18 59.07
C PHE A 20 2.85 -27.19 60.22
N THR A 21 1.67 -27.57 60.75
CA THR A 21 1.58 -28.59 61.82
C THR A 21 1.67 -30.03 61.28
N SER A 22 1.40 -30.25 59.96
CA SER A 22 1.58 -31.58 59.35
C SER A 22 3.05 -31.91 59.04
N CYS A 23 3.92 -30.89 59.05
CA CYS A 23 5.35 -31.09 58.77
C CYS A 23 6.20 -31.41 60.00
N VAL A 24 5.61 -31.39 61.24
CA VAL A 24 6.41 -31.51 62.49
C VAL A 24 6.46 -32.94 63.02
N ASP A 25 5.60 -33.85 62.58
CA ASP A 25 5.52 -35.20 63.12
C ASP A 25 6.41 -36.27 62.48
N ASN A 26 7.25 -35.89 61.51
CA ASN A 26 8.13 -36.87 60.84
C ASN A 26 9.55 -36.32 60.59
N GLU A 27 10.19 -35.81 61.61
CA GLU A 27 11.60 -35.38 61.48
C GLU A 27 12.55 -36.49 61.03
N LYS A 28 12.10 -37.77 61.09
CA LYS A 28 12.91 -38.88 60.58
C LYS A 28 12.85 -39.10 59.07
N ASN A 29 11.90 -38.52 58.39
CA ASN A 29 11.70 -38.74 56.94
C ASN A 29 11.91 -37.47 56.07
N LEU A 30 12.20 -36.32 56.69
CA LEU A 30 12.47 -35.07 55.95
C LEU A 30 13.68 -35.13 55.01
N PHE A 31 14.53 -36.12 55.16
CA PHE A 31 15.71 -36.34 54.34
C PHE A 31 15.78 -37.75 53.71
N ASN A 32 14.63 -38.43 53.58
CA ASN A 32 14.60 -39.66 52.80
C ASN A 32 14.69 -39.30 51.31
N ALA A 33 15.90 -39.48 50.75
CA ALA A 33 16.20 -39.17 49.37
C ALA A 33 15.27 -39.88 48.38
N ASP A 34 14.82 -41.09 48.74
CA ASP A 34 13.94 -41.89 47.86
C ASP A 34 12.50 -41.36 47.88
N GLN A 35 11.99 -40.90 49.04
CA GLN A 35 10.66 -40.26 49.09
C GLN A 35 10.66 -38.89 48.43
N LEU A 36 11.68 -38.09 48.57
CA LEU A 36 11.84 -36.82 47.86
C LEU A 36 11.94 -37.07 46.36
N ARG A 37 12.66 -38.10 45.92
CA ARG A 37 12.75 -38.48 44.54
C ARG A 37 11.39 -38.92 43.98
N GLN A 38 10.64 -39.71 44.73
CA GLN A 38 9.31 -40.13 44.36
C GLN A 38 8.31 -38.94 44.25
N ILE A 39 8.34 -38.00 45.20
CA ILE A 39 7.54 -36.78 45.15
C ILE A 39 7.95 -35.92 43.96
N TYR A 40 9.22 -35.78 43.70
CA TYR A 40 9.71 -35.06 42.52
C TYR A 40 9.28 -35.76 41.24
N GLU A 41 9.38 -37.08 41.14
CA GLU A 41 8.94 -37.84 39.95
C GLU A 41 7.41 -37.78 39.76
N GLU A 42 6.63 -37.68 40.82
CA GLU A 42 5.16 -37.57 40.74
C GLU A 42 4.67 -36.16 40.48
N THR A 43 5.35 -35.13 41.00
CA THR A 43 4.90 -33.73 40.91
C THR A 43 5.57 -32.93 39.81
N PHE A 44 6.70 -33.39 39.30
CA PHE A 44 7.38 -32.69 38.19
C PHE A 44 6.64 -32.88 36.89
N PRO A 45 6.26 -31.79 36.21
CA PRO A 45 5.44 -31.87 34.97
C PRO A 45 6.18 -32.53 33.80
N VAL A 46 7.51 -32.60 33.86
CA VAL A 46 8.33 -33.19 32.79
C VAL A 46 8.87 -34.55 33.29
N LYS A 47 8.28 -35.64 32.81
CA LYS A 47 8.76 -37.00 33.02
C LYS A 47 9.69 -37.35 31.87
N ASN A 48 10.86 -37.87 32.09
CA ASN A 48 11.89 -38.21 31.09
C ASN A 48 12.67 -36.99 30.58
N ILE A 49 13.38 -36.35 31.48
CA ILE A 49 14.41 -35.39 31.08
C ILE A 49 15.56 -36.19 30.50
N ASP A 50 15.76 -36.04 29.21
CA ASP A 50 16.91 -36.63 28.52
C ASP A 50 18.20 -35.96 29.04
N PRO A 51 19.09 -36.67 29.74
CA PRO A 51 20.31 -36.07 30.26
C PRO A 51 21.28 -35.64 29.15
N ASP A 52 21.11 -36.20 27.95
CA ASP A 52 21.90 -35.84 26.76
C ASP A 52 21.15 -34.81 25.89
N GLY A 53 19.99 -34.29 26.39
CA GLY A 53 19.18 -33.29 25.70
C GLY A 53 19.95 -31.98 25.51
N ASP A 54 19.86 -31.39 24.34
CA ASP A 54 20.40 -30.07 24.05
C ASP A 54 19.57 -29.02 24.81
N TRP A 55 20.15 -28.46 25.88
CA TRP A 55 19.57 -27.38 26.70
C TRP A 55 19.83 -25.99 26.13
N THR A 56 20.21 -25.90 24.88
CA THR A 56 20.44 -24.61 24.20
C THR A 56 19.12 -23.84 24.13
N MET A 57 19.03 -22.77 24.91
CA MET A 57 17.82 -21.94 24.99
C MET A 57 17.73 -20.90 23.85
N SER A 58 18.84 -20.67 23.15
CA SER A 58 18.90 -19.75 22.03
C SER A 58 19.63 -20.37 20.85
N ARG A 59 19.27 -19.91 19.65
CA ARG A 59 19.92 -20.28 18.40
C ARG A 59 20.15 -19.03 17.57
N SER A 60 21.22 -19.02 16.78
CA SER A 60 21.47 -17.97 15.80
C SER A 60 20.58 -18.19 14.58
N VAL A 61 19.93 -17.12 14.13
CA VAL A 61 19.05 -17.08 12.97
C VAL A 61 19.50 -15.96 12.05
N THR A 62 19.67 -16.25 10.76
CA THR A 62 20.00 -15.24 9.77
C THR A 62 18.73 -14.72 9.13
N ALA A 63 18.53 -13.41 9.16
CA ALA A 63 17.42 -12.76 8.48
C ALA A 63 17.89 -12.05 7.21
N HIS A 64 17.13 -12.23 6.14
CA HIS A 64 17.28 -11.57 4.85
C HIS A 64 15.99 -10.82 4.54
N VAL A 65 16.06 -9.49 4.50
CA VAL A 65 14.90 -8.64 4.22
C VAL A 65 15.16 -7.80 2.98
N ALA A 66 14.24 -7.83 2.04
CA ALA A 66 14.30 -7.04 0.81
C ALA A 66 13.01 -6.30 0.53
N VAL A 67 13.09 -5.22 -0.25
CA VAL A 67 11.99 -4.37 -0.69
C VAL A 67 12.06 -4.23 -2.20
N ASP A 68 10.93 -4.35 -2.88
CA ASP A 68 10.85 -4.21 -4.35
C ASP A 68 10.41 -2.79 -4.77
N ALA A 69 9.89 -2.01 -3.86
CA ALA A 69 9.43 -0.67 -4.19
C ALA A 69 10.62 0.27 -4.40
N ASP A 70 10.75 0.78 -5.64
CA ASP A 70 11.74 1.81 -5.96
C ASP A 70 11.15 3.18 -5.69
N LEU A 71 11.22 3.56 -4.43
CA LEU A 71 10.77 4.89 -4.00
C LEU A 71 11.95 5.81 -3.69
N GLY A 72 13.19 5.37 -3.99
CA GLY A 72 14.39 6.13 -3.65
C GLY A 72 14.56 6.35 -2.14
N LYS A 73 13.79 5.63 -1.33
CA LYS A 73 13.74 5.79 0.13
C LYS A 73 14.39 4.60 0.82
N ASP A 74 15.00 4.86 1.96
CA ASP A 74 15.41 3.83 2.89
C ASP A 74 14.24 3.53 3.83
N TYR A 75 13.86 2.26 3.90
CA TYR A 75 12.82 1.80 4.81
C TYR A 75 13.46 1.22 6.07
N PRO A 76 13.17 1.78 7.26
CA PRO A 76 13.53 1.15 8.51
C PRO A 76 12.88 -0.23 8.62
N ILE A 77 13.68 -1.24 8.98
CA ILE A 77 13.23 -2.61 9.24
C ILE A 77 13.44 -2.91 10.71
N ARG A 78 12.46 -3.52 11.34
CA ARG A 78 12.53 -4.04 12.70
C ARG A 78 12.05 -5.47 12.74
N ILE A 79 12.75 -6.34 13.46
CA ILE A 79 12.41 -7.75 13.62
C ILE A 79 12.10 -8.01 15.09
N PHE A 80 10.94 -8.62 15.36
CA PHE A 80 10.45 -8.87 16.71
C PHE A 80 10.18 -10.37 16.93
N ASP A 81 10.26 -10.78 18.20
CA ASP A 81 9.91 -12.14 18.64
C ASP A 81 8.40 -12.39 18.71
N ALA A 82 7.62 -11.33 18.82
CA ALA A 82 6.15 -11.36 18.86
C ALA A 82 5.57 -10.22 18.02
N ASN A 83 4.26 -10.21 17.81
CA ASN A 83 3.61 -9.18 17.01
C ASN A 83 3.68 -7.80 17.68
N PRO A 84 4.42 -6.82 17.13
CA PRO A 84 4.55 -5.49 17.71
C PRO A 84 3.25 -4.66 17.66
N LEU A 85 2.28 -5.06 16.83
CA LEU A 85 0.98 -4.39 16.75
C LEU A 85 0.01 -4.87 17.85
N ASN A 86 0.35 -5.94 18.56
CA ASN A 86 -0.42 -6.40 19.72
C ASN A 86 0.20 -5.85 21.01
N PRO A 87 -0.44 -4.90 21.70
CA PRO A 87 0.09 -4.33 22.95
C PRO A 87 0.30 -5.37 24.05
N GLU A 88 -0.46 -6.47 24.05
CA GLU A 88 -0.37 -7.53 25.05
C GLU A 88 0.78 -8.51 24.79
N SER A 89 1.33 -8.52 23.58
CA SER A 89 2.38 -9.48 23.20
C SER A 89 3.72 -9.23 23.87
N ASN A 90 3.96 -8.03 24.40
CA ASN A 90 5.26 -7.60 24.93
C ASN A 90 6.41 -7.87 23.94
N ALA A 91 6.18 -7.62 22.65
CA ALA A 91 7.12 -7.89 21.57
C ALA A 91 8.50 -7.26 21.85
N LYS A 92 9.54 -8.08 21.75
CA LYS A 92 10.92 -7.64 21.93
C LYS A 92 11.60 -7.48 20.59
N LEU A 93 12.30 -6.37 20.42
CA LEU A 93 13.13 -6.13 19.25
C LEU A 93 14.32 -7.09 19.24
N LEU A 94 14.45 -7.87 18.17
CA LEU A 94 15.56 -8.79 17.93
C LEU A 94 16.66 -8.17 17.07
N ALA A 95 16.26 -7.39 16.05
CA ALA A 95 17.16 -6.69 15.16
C ALA A 95 16.51 -5.48 14.52
N GLU A 96 17.29 -4.47 14.16
CA GLU A 96 16.84 -3.34 13.37
C GLU A 96 17.90 -2.88 12.35
N GLY A 97 17.46 -2.27 11.26
CA GLY A 97 18.30 -1.75 10.20
C GLY A 97 17.47 -1.03 9.16
N SER A 98 18.01 -0.89 7.96
CA SER A 98 17.30 -0.28 6.85
C SER A 98 17.48 -1.09 5.57
N VAL A 99 16.55 -0.94 4.65
CA VAL A 99 16.53 -1.61 3.35
C VAL A 99 16.05 -0.61 2.30
N ASN A 100 16.59 -0.72 1.09
CA ASN A 100 16.07 -0.03 -0.08
C ASN A 100 16.05 -0.99 -1.27
N GLN A 101 15.59 -0.55 -2.42
CA GLN A 101 15.48 -1.39 -3.62
C GLN A 101 16.80 -2.07 -4.02
N SER A 102 17.94 -1.43 -3.78
CA SER A 102 19.24 -1.93 -4.20
C SER A 102 20.03 -2.62 -3.08
N THR A 103 19.60 -2.48 -1.83
CA THR A 103 20.34 -2.97 -0.66
C THR A 103 19.40 -3.74 0.26
N SER A 104 19.61 -5.04 0.42
CA SER A 104 18.93 -5.88 1.40
C SER A 104 19.43 -5.60 2.82
N PHE A 105 18.59 -5.88 3.81
CA PHE A 105 18.98 -5.92 5.20
C PHE A 105 19.26 -7.37 5.59
N ASP A 106 20.53 -7.68 5.81
CA ASP A 106 21.01 -9.00 6.19
C ASP A 106 21.58 -8.91 7.60
N VAL A 107 21.06 -9.72 8.54
CA VAL A 107 21.48 -9.69 9.95
C VAL A 107 21.44 -11.09 10.56
N VAL A 108 22.38 -11.36 11.46
CA VAL A 108 22.34 -12.54 12.33
C VAL A 108 21.82 -12.09 13.70
N MET A 109 20.80 -12.78 14.19
CA MET A 109 20.16 -12.49 15.47
C MET A 109 20.04 -13.75 16.31
N ASP A 110 20.04 -13.59 17.63
CA ASP A 110 19.83 -14.69 18.57
C ASP A 110 18.33 -14.80 18.90
N CYS A 111 17.76 -15.95 18.61
CA CYS A 111 16.36 -16.26 18.86
C CYS A 111 16.22 -17.36 19.91
N ALA A 112 15.16 -17.31 20.71
CA ALA A 112 14.83 -18.45 21.57
C ALA A 112 14.64 -19.71 20.72
N THR A 113 15.13 -20.85 21.18
CA THR A 113 15.03 -22.13 20.44
C THR A 113 13.57 -22.52 20.20
N ALA A 114 12.66 -22.16 21.10
CA ALA A 114 11.22 -22.40 20.98
C ALA A 114 10.51 -21.48 19.98
N LEU A 115 11.18 -20.44 19.48
CA LEU A 115 10.59 -19.50 18.53
C LEU A 115 10.58 -20.11 17.12
N ASP A 116 9.41 -20.34 16.55
CA ASP A 116 9.22 -20.91 15.21
C ASP A 116 9.02 -19.85 14.12
N LYS A 117 8.70 -18.63 14.53
CA LYS A 117 8.48 -17.48 13.63
C LYS A 117 8.92 -16.18 14.28
N VAL A 118 9.19 -15.20 13.45
CA VAL A 118 9.46 -13.80 13.84
C VAL A 118 8.51 -12.87 13.09
N PHE A 119 8.40 -11.64 13.57
CA PHE A 119 7.60 -10.59 12.95
C PHE A 119 8.53 -9.54 12.38
N VAL A 120 8.57 -9.46 11.07
CA VAL A 120 9.38 -8.46 10.35
C VAL A 120 8.48 -7.27 10.04
N ALA A 121 8.87 -6.10 10.51
CA ALA A 121 8.14 -4.86 10.30
C ALA A 121 8.94 -3.92 9.39
N ARG A 122 8.31 -3.43 8.33
CA ARG A 122 8.74 -2.25 7.61
C ARG A 122 8.09 -1.04 8.28
N VAL A 123 8.87 -0.03 8.57
CA VAL A 123 8.39 1.18 9.24
C VAL A 123 8.32 2.30 8.22
N ASP A 124 7.24 3.07 8.20
CA ASP A 124 7.12 4.27 7.38
C ASP A 124 7.70 5.51 8.08
N THR A 125 7.63 6.65 7.41
CA THR A 125 8.13 7.93 7.93
C THR A 125 7.34 8.45 9.13
N GLU A 126 6.11 7.99 9.29
CA GLU A 126 5.20 8.34 10.40
C GLU A 126 5.35 7.39 11.60
N GLY A 127 6.13 6.32 11.44
CA GLY A 127 6.36 5.33 12.47
C GLY A 127 5.33 4.18 12.49
N HIS A 128 4.51 4.04 11.47
CA HIS A 128 3.59 2.91 11.35
C HIS A 128 4.31 1.65 10.88
N TYR A 129 3.87 0.51 11.41
CA TYR A 129 4.44 -0.79 11.10
C TYR A 129 3.60 -1.54 10.10
N LEU A 130 4.21 -1.91 8.97
CA LEU A 130 3.70 -2.96 8.11
C LEU A 130 4.37 -4.27 8.51
N VAL A 131 3.63 -5.18 9.16
CA VAL A 131 4.18 -6.36 9.82
C VAL A 131 3.91 -7.63 9.02
N GLN A 132 4.95 -8.41 8.80
CA GLN A 132 4.91 -9.72 8.17
C GLN A 132 5.37 -10.79 9.14
N PRO A 133 4.52 -11.77 9.53
CA PRO A 133 4.97 -12.95 10.25
C PRO A 133 5.75 -13.88 9.30
N VAL A 134 6.95 -14.27 9.69
CA VAL A 134 7.84 -15.11 8.88
C VAL A 134 8.32 -16.30 9.70
N THR A 135 8.08 -17.50 9.20
CA THR A 135 8.54 -18.74 9.83
C THR A 135 10.05 -18.90 9.69
N ILE A 136 10.68 -19.29 10.78
CA ILE A 136 12.11 -19.63 10.77
C ILE A 136 12.29 -21.01 10.13
N GLN A 137 12.96 -21.08 8.99
CA GLN A 137 13.22 -22.32 8.27
C GLN A 137 14.72 -22.55 8.15
N ASN A 138 15.20 -23.67 8.67
CA ASN A 138 16.63 -24.05 8.64
C ASN A 138 17.57 -22.96 9.21
N GLY A 139 17.13 -22.21 10.24
CA GLY A 139 17.93 -21.12 10.80
C GLY A 139 17.90 -19.83 9.96
N GLU A 140 17.03 -19.73 8.98
CA GLU A 140 16.87 -18.55 8.15
C GLU A 140 15.46 -17.95 8.22
N VAL A 141 15.39 -16.64 8.10
CA VAL A 141 14.18 -15.83 7.93
C VAL A 141 14.31 -15.05 6.63
N ARG A 142 13.34 -15.15 5.74
CA ARG A 142 13.31 -14.41 4.49
C ARG A 142 12.03 -13.61 4.40
N ALA A 143 12.14 -12.29 4.46
CA ALA A 143 11.03 -11.35 4.32
C ALA A 143 11.20 -10.52 3.05
N TYR A 144 10.09 -10.25 2.41
CA TYR A 144 10.06 -9.46 1.20
C TYR A 144 8.84 -8.53 1.21
N PHE A 145 9.07 -7.24 1.04
CA PHE A 145 8.03 -6.24 0.93
C PHE A 145 7.94 -5.76 -0.51
N GLY A 146 7.03 -6.34 -1.31
CA GLY A 146 6.82 -6.01 -2.71
C GLY A 146 6.04 -7.09 -3.46
N ASP A 147 5.83 -6.88 -4.77
CA ASP A 147 4.91 -7.69 -5.57
C ASP A 147 5.48 -9.03 -6.06
N LYS A 148 6.80 -9.15 -6.19
CA LYS A 148 7.42 -10.32 -6.86
C LYS A 148 7.17 -11.66 -6.17
N ASP A 149 7.04 -11.66 -4.83
CA ASP A 149 6.86 -12.89 -4.06
C ASP A 149 5.40 -13.28 -3.77
N ILE A 150 4.45 -12.40 -4.09
CA ILE A 150 3.03 -12.67 -3.87
C ILE A 150 2.58 -13.86 -4.70
N SER A 151 3.00 -13.94 -5.96
CA SER A 151 2.64 -15.04 -6.86
C SER A 151 3.20 -16.40 -6.40
N ALA A 152 4.39 -16.44 -5.83
CA ALA A 152 5.00 -17.68 -5.34
C ALA A 152 4.38 -18.16 -4.01
N ARG A 153 3.97 -17.23 -3.14
CA ARG A 153 3.35 -17.55 -1.86
C ARG A 153 1.87 -17.90 -1.98
N SER A 154 1.14 -17.23 -2.86
CA SER A 154 -0.27 -17.53 -3.13
C SER A 154 -0.44 -18.91 -3.79
N ALA A 155 0.48 -19.30 -4.67
CA ALA A 155 0.46 -20.63 -5.27
C ALA A 155 0.66 -21.77 -4.25
N SER A 156 1.41 -21.53 -3.16
CA SER A 156 1.63 -22.56 -2.13
C SER A 156 0.51 -22.68 -1.11
N ARG A 157 -0.43 -21.73 -1.03
CA ARG A 157 -1.51 -21.71 -0.02
C ARG A 157 -2.92 -21.82 -0.56
N GLY A 158 -3.10 -21.89 -1.87
CA GLY A 158 -4.42 -22.11 -2.50
C GLY A 158 -5.46 -21.01 -2.26
N VAL A 159 -5.03 -19.82 -1.83
CA VAL A 159 -5.92 -18.67 -1.61
C VAL A 159 -5.84 -17.75 -2.83
N ILE A 160 -6.84 -17.86 -3.69
CA ILE A 160 -7.06 -16.88 -4.76
C ILE A 160 -7.86 -15.75 -4.12
N MET A 161 -7.18 -14.71 -3.65
CA MET A 161 -7.78 -13.43 -3.33
C MET A 161 -7.70 -12.56 -4.59
N GLY A 162 -8.57 -11.58 -4.74
CA GLY A 162 -8.59 -10.70 -5.90
C GLY A 162 -7.22 -10.03 -6.06
N THR A 163 -6.41 -10.55 -6.94
CA THR A 163 -5.06 -10.03 -7.19
C THR A 163 -5.16 -8.59 -7.68
N ILE A 164 -4.37 -7.69 -7.11
CA ILE A 164 -4.20 -6.35 -7.68
C ILE A 164 -3.72 -6.52 -9.12
N PRO A 165 -4.44 -6.00 -10.12
CA PRO A 165 -4.05 -6.16 -11.51
C PRO A 165 -2.67 -5.58 -11.78
N THR A 166 -1.88 -6.24 -12.60
CA THR A 166 -0.58 -5.75 -13.05
C THR A 166 -0.62 -5.40 -14.53
N MET A 167 0.22 -4.47 -14.92
CA MET A 167 0.44 -4.09 -16.30
C MET A 167 1.94 -4.09 -16.58
N GLU A 168 2.37 -4.78 -17.61
CA GLU A 168 3.75 -4.68 -18.08
C GLU A 168 4.02 -3.26 -18.61
N ALA A 169 5.27 -2.81 -18.51
CA ALA A 169 5.67 -1.54 -19.09
C ALA A 169 5.28 -1.52 -20.59
N PRO A 170 4.56 -0.51 -21.06
CA PRO A 170 4.08 -0.47 -22.44
C PRO A 170 5.20 -0.52 -23.48
N TYR A 171 6.38 -0.06 -23.11
CA TYR A 171 7.54 0.06 -23.99
C TYR A 171 8.84 -0.30 -23.28
N THR A 172 9.72 -0.98 -24.00
CA THR A 172 11.12 -1.14 -23.60
C THR A 172 11.96 0.06 -24.05
N ALA A 173 13.10 0.27 -23.40
CA ALA A 173 14.03 1.35 -23.76
C ALA A 173 14.53 1.21 -25.22
N GLU A 174 14.80 -0.03 -25.68
CA GLU A 174 15.24 -0.31 -27.04
C GLU A 174 14.16 0.03 -28.07
N PHE A 175 12.90 -0.27 -27.75
CA PHE A 175 11.77 0.06 -28.64
C PHE A 175 11.66 1.59 -28.77
N ILE A 176 11.67 2.34 -27.67
CA ILE A 176 11.59 3.80 -27.68
C ILE A 176 12.78 4.40 -28.44
N SER A 177 13.99 3.90 -28.21
CA SER A 177 15.18 4.35 -28.93
C SER A 177 15.02 4.20 -30.44
N SER A 178 14.52 3.05 -30.92
CA SER A 178 14.26 2.81 -32.34
C SER A 178 13.21 3.76 -32.91
N LYS A 179 12.19 4.10 -32.14
CA LYS A 179 11.15 5.05 -32.58
C LYS A 179 11.65 6.49 -32.60
N LYS A 180 12.51 6.88 -31.65
CA LYS A 180 13.15 8.20 -31.65
C LYS A 180 13.97 8.49 -32.88
N GLU A 181 14.66 7.49 -33.44
CA GLU A 181 15.46 7.66 -34.68
C GLU A 181 14.61 8.10 -35.88
N THR A 182 13.36 7.65 -35.94
CA THR A 182 12.44 7.91 -37.05
C THR A 182 11.36 8.93 -36.71
N ALA A 183 11.21 9.32 -35.45
CA ALA A 183 10.20 10.27 -35.03
C ALA A 183 10.46 11.66 -35.59
N THR A 184 9.40 12.32 -36.00
CA THR A 184 9.46 13.70 -36.50
C THR A 184 9.58 14.66 -35.31
N GLU A 185 10.57 15.56 -35.41
CA GLU A 185 10.78 16.59 -34.38
C GLU A 185 9.70 17.65 -34.45
N ILE A 186 9.04 17.91 -33.32
CA ILE A 186 7.95 18.88 -33.21
C ILE A 186 8.50 20.29 -33.27
N GLN A 187 7.83 21.13 -34.05
CA GLN A 187 8.09 22.57 -34.05
C GLN A 187 6.96 23.34 -33.39
N SER A 188 7.29 24.52 -32.89
CA SER A 188 6.35 25.44 -32.25
C SER A 188 5.13 25.69 -33.15
N GLY A 189 3.94 25.65 -32.57
CA GLY A 189 2.70 25.95 -33.25
C GLY A 189 2.21 24.87 -34.23
N TRP A 190 2.64 23.61 -34.07
CA TRP A 190 2.12 22.53 -34.89
C TRP A 190 0.78 21.99 -34.37
N ASP A 191 -0.09 21.66 -35.30
CA ASP A 191 -1.24 20.79 -35.05
C ASP A 191 -0.95 19.40 -35.61
N LEU A 192 -0.71 18.45 -34.75
CA LEU A 192 -0.30 17.09 -35.14
C LEU A 192 -1.42 16.30 -35.83
N GLY A 193 -2.67 16.74 -35.68
CA GLY A 193 -3.86 16.12 -36.24
C GLY A 193 -4.36 16.79 -37.53
N ALA A 194 -3.85 17.95 -37.87
CA ALA A 194 -4.35 18.70 -39.04
C ALA A 194 -4.07 17.99 -40.36
N SER A 195 -5.11 17.81 -41.18
CA SER A 195 -5.00 17.18 -42.49
C SER A 195 -4.88 18.17 -43.65
N SER A 196 -5.26 19.43 -43.45
CA SER A 196 -5.13 20.50 -44.45
C SER A 196 -5.46 21.86 -43.83
N GLY A 197 -4.78 22.91 -44.27
CA GLY A 197 -4.75 24.24 -43.71
C GLY A 197 -6.11 24.90 -43.47
N TRP A 198 -6.65 24.69 -42.32
CA TRP A 198 -7.67 25.55 -41.71
C TRP A 198 -7.02 26.47 -40.72
N GLY A 199 -6.83 27.61 -41.16
CA GLY A 199 -6.56 28.90 -40.64
C GLY A 199 -6.63 29.12 -39.16
N ASP A 200 -5.72 28.67 -38.37
CA ASP A 200 -5.34 29.23 -37.10
C ASP A 200 -3.85 29.00 -36.97
N ASN A 201 -3.15 29.69 -36.16
CA ASN A 201 -1.73 29.79 -35.94
C ASN A 201 -0.90 28.47 -35.90
N TYR A 202 -1.49 27.34 -36.28
CA TYR A 202 -0.88 26.03 -36.26
C TYR A 202 -0.58 25.53 -37.69
N LYS A 203 0.62 25.07 -37.90
CA LYS A 203 1.11 24.57 -39.17
C LYS A 203 0.91 23.07 -39.26
N GLN A 204 0.59 22.61 -40.49
CA GLN A 204 0.53 21.19 -40.81
C GLN A 204 1.91 20.53 -40.67
N HIS A 205 1.97 19.35 -40.09
CA HIS A 205 3.18 18.56 -39.98
C HIS A 205 3.41 17.66 -41.23
N PRO A 206 4.66 17.25 -41.51
CA PRO A 206 5.03 16.58 -42.74
C PRO A 206 4.63 15.08 -42.84
N VAL A 207 4.24 14.43 -41.74
CA VAL A 207 3.95 12.98 -41.69
C VAL A 207 2.46 12.64 -41.82
N PHE A 208 1.71 13.49 -42.50
CA PHE A 208 0.30 13.26 -42.79
C PHE A 208 0.06 11.98 -43.62
N GLY A 209 -0.95 11.18 -43.22
CA GLY A 209 -1.34 9.97 -44.00
C GLY A 209 -0.66 8.67 -43.55
N GLN A 210 0.24 8.70 -42.58
CA GLN A 210 0.81 7.49 -41.98
C GLN A 210 -0.17 6.88 -40.97
N SER A 211 -0.23 5.56 -40.90
CA SER A 211 -1.12 4.83 -39.98
C SER A 211 -0.73 4.99 -38.49
N GLU A 212 0.54 5.19 -38.22
CA GLU A 212 1.11 5.43 -36.90
C GLU A 212 2.08 6.61 -36.97
N ARG A 213 1.86 7.64 -36.16
CA ARG A 213 2.62 8.90 -36.23
C ARG A 213 3.39 9.12 -34.98
N TRP A 214 4.72 9.04 -35.08
CA TRP A 214 5.65 9.26 -34.00
C TRP A 214 6.28 10.64 -34.10
N PHE A 215 6.21 11.37 -33.01
CA PHE A 215 6.80 12.68 -32.83
C PHE A 215 7.70 12.69 -31.61
N LYS A 216 8.64 13.61 -31.59
CA LYS A 216 9.44 13.91 -30.41
C LYS A 216 9.68 15.41 -30.28
N ILE A 217 9.93 15.92 -29.09
CA ILE A 217 10.55 17.23 -28.92
C ILE A 217 12.06 17.13 -29.16
N GLU A 218 12.76 18.23 -29.38
CA GLU A 218 14.22 18.26 -29.61
C GLU A 218 14.95 17.64 -28.42
N GLU A 219 15.82 16.67 -28.69
CA GLU A 219 16.55 15.91 -27.68
C GLU A 219 17.57 16.80 -26.94
N GLY A 220 17.61 16.69 -25.59
CA GLY A 220 18.52 17.46 -24.76
C GLY A 220 18.20 18.95 -24.65
N LYS A 221 16.98 19.36 -25.04
CA LYS A 221 16.55 20.77 -25.03
C LYS A 221 15.33 21.01 -24.15
N THR A 222 15.16 22.28 -23.81
CA THR A 222 13.91 22.78 -23.22
C THR A 222 13.00 23.31 -24.30
N PHE A 223 11.85 22.68 -24.47
CA PHE A 223 10.81 23.06 -25.39
C PHE A 223 9.71 23.85 -24.64
N LYS A 224 9.56 25.14 -24.98
CA LYS A 224 8.59 26.05 -24.32
C LYS A 224 7.41 26.43 -25.18
N ALA A 225 7.24 25.76 -26.31
CA ALA A 225 6.22 26.13 -27.28
C ALA A 225 5.01 25.17 -27.22
N GLY A 226 3.84 25.70 -27.50
CA GLY A 226 2.62 24.89 -27.63
C GLY A 226 2.59 24.11 -28.94
N PHE A 227 2.07 22.90 -28.88
CA PHE A 227 1.57 22.14 -30.01
C PHE A 227 0.27 21.45 -29.59
N LYS A 228 -0.55 21.04 -30.53
CA LYS A 228 -1.83 20.37 -30.24
C LYS A 228 -2.11 19.21 -31.21
N ASN A 229 -3.15 18.46 -30.91
CA ASN A 229 -3.74 17.48 -31.81
C ASN A 229 -5.26 17.72 -31.85
N SER A 230 -5.74 18.52 -32.79
CA SER A 230 -7.14 18.93 -32.86
C SER A 230 -8.07 17.96 -33.58
N GLY A 231 -7.54 17.00 -34.31
CA GLY A 231 -8.28 15.86 -34.84
C GLY A 231 -9.43 16.12 -35.80
N THR A 232 -9.43 17.22 -36.52
CA THR A 232 -10.63 17.71 -37.25
C THR A 232 -10.96 17.04 -38.56
N SER A 233 -10.28 16.01 -39.03
CA SER A 233 -10.69 15.38 -40.29
C SER A 233 -10.26 13.93 -40.49
N GLY A 234 -11.24 13.07 -40.67
CA GLY A 234 -11.13 11.90 -41.55
C GLY A 234 -10.37 10.69 -40.96
N GLY A 235 -10.70 10.24 -39.77
CA GLY A 235 -10.13 9.03 -39.17
C GLY A 235 -9.04 9.37 -38.19
N ALA A 236 -9.38 9.24 -36.92
CA ALA A 236 -8.49 9.50 -35.80
C ALA A 236 -7.29 8.54 -35.83
N GLN A 237 -6.18 9.00 -36.35
CA GLN A 237 -4.93 8.25 -36.27
C GLN A 237 -4.25 8.59 -34.98
N ALA A 238 -3.84 7.56 -34.22
CA ALA A 238 -3.14 7.72 -32.98
C ALA A 238 -1.81 8.48 -33.21
N VAL A 239 -1.61 9.55 -32.46
CA VAL A 239 -0.37 10.31 -32.40
C VAL A 239 0.39 9.92 -31.15
N LYS A 240 1.68 9.66 -31.28
CA LYS A 240 2.56 9.35 -30.16
C LYS A 240 3.65 10.41 -30.07
N VAL A 241 3.80 10.99 -28.89
CA VAL A 241 4.76 12.07 -28.62
C VAL A 241 5.76 11.60 -27.56
N ILE A 242 7.03 11.55 -27.93
CA ILE A 242 8.11 11.19 -27.02
C ILE A 242 8.72 12.47 -26.44
N ILE A 243 8.87 12.49 -25.11
CA ILE A 243 9.68 13.46 -24.38
C ILE A 243 11.01 12.76 -24.05
N PRO A 244 12.08 13.02 -24.83
CA PRO A 244 13.30 12.25 -24.75
C PRO A 244 14.12 12.50 -23.51
N ASN A 245 15.07 11.62 -23.25
CA ASN A 245 16.07 11.79 -22.20
C ASN A 245 16.77 13.17 -22.29
N GLY A 246 16.91 13.83 -21.15
CA GLY A 246 17.53 15.16 -21.03
C GLY A 246 16.69 16.29 -21.61
N SER A 247 15.50 16.03 -22.10
CA SER A 247 14.60 17.04 -22.67
C SER A 247 13.54 17.44 -21.66
N THR A 248 13.16 18.73 -21.72
CA THR A 248 12.08 19.27 -20.88
C THR A 248 11.04 19.93 -21.76
N TRP A 249 9.78 19.54 -21.62
CA TRP A 249 8.66 20.28 -22.18
C TRP A 249 8.01 21.13 -21.10
N VAL A 250 8.10 22.45 -21.27
CA VAL A 250 7.51 23.44 -20.35
C VAL A 250 6.16 23.89 -20.87
N ILE A 251 5.12 23.67 -20.11
CA ILE A 251 3.75 24.06 -20.40
C ILE A 251 3.41 25.26 -19.52
N ASN A 252 3.52 26.45 -20.10
CA ASN A 252 3.23 27.72 -19.44
C ASN A 252 1.86 28.32 -19.83
N ASN A 253 1.12 27.66 -20.67
CA ASN A 253 -0.28 27.91 -21.02
C ASN A 253 -0.95 26.55 -21.24
N SER A 254 -2.20 26.44 -20.87
CA SER A 254 -2.93 25.17 -21.02
C SER A 254 -2.87 24.63 -22.44
N VAL A 255 -2.54 23.35 -22.55
CA VAL A 255 -2.43 22.63 -23.84
C VAL A 255 -3.45 21.50 -23.83
N GLN A 256 -4.30 21.47 -24.87
CA GLN A 256 -5.35 20.48 -25.00
C GLN A 256 -5.16 19.60 -26.25
N PHE A 257 -5.34 18.31 -26.05
CA PHE A 257 -5.32 17.31 -27.12
C PHE A 257 -6.72 16.74 -27.31
N ASP A 258 -7.39 17.12 -28.39
CA ASP A 258 -8.78 16.74 -28.70
C ASP A 258 -8.89 15.43 -29.47
N ASN A 259 -7.77 14.79 -29.78
CA ASN A 259 -7.72 13.54 -30.52
C ASN A 259 -6.76 12.55 -29.87
N ILE A 260 -6.88 11.27 -30.23
CA ILE A 260 -6.09 10.17 -29.66
C ILE A 260 -4.61 10.52 -29.66
N THR A 261 -4.07 10.75 -28.49
CA THR A 261 -2.67 11.11 -28.28
C THR A 261 -2.11 10.31 -27.12
N GLU A 262 -0.99 9.67 -27.35
CA GLU A 262 -0.19 9.12 -26.27
C GLU A 262 1.03 10.00 -26.07
N ILE A 263 1.24 10.47 -24.83
CA ILE A 263 2.45 11.17 -24.43
C ILE A 263 3.33 10.20 -23.66
N ILE A 264 4.56 10.02 -24.13
CA ILE A 264 5.53 9.08 -23.56
C ILE A 264 6.69 9.89 -23.00
N VAL A 265 6.88 9.83 -21.68
CA VAL A 265 8.00 10.47 -21.00
C VAL A 265 9.07 9.41 -20.76
N GLU A 266 10.19 9.55 -21.45
CA GLU A 266 11.33 8.62 -21.38
C GLU A 266 12.12 8.83 -20.07
N ASP A 267 12.97 7.89 -19.73
CA ASP A 267 13.96 8.04 -18.65
C ASP A 267 14.76 9.34 -18.84
N GLY A 268 14.76 10.19 -17.80
CA GLY A 268 15.37 11.52 -17.86
C GLY A 268 14.61 12.56 -18.68
N GLY A 269 13.50 12.20 -19.33
CA GLY A 269 12.56 13.14 -19.96
C GLY A 269 11.69 13.81 -18.91
N LYS A 270 11.30 15.07 -19.17
CA LYS A 270 10.56 15.88 -18.21
C LYS A 270 9.45 16.70 -18.86
N ILE A 271 8.28 16.73 -18.23
CA ILE A 271 7.24 17.72 -18.46
C ILE A 271 7.18 18.63 -17.23
N GLU A 272 7.22 19.93 -17.44
CA GLU A 272 6.98 20.94 -16.41
C GLU A 272 5.67 21.66 -16.72
N ILE A 273 4.73 21.66 -15.78
CA ILE A 273 3.45 22.35 -15.90
C ILE A 273 3.46 23.52 -14.93
N ASP A 274 3.50 24.73 -15.48
CA ASP A 274 3.52 25.95 -14.65
C ASP A 274 2.18 26.10 -13.90
N ASP A 275 2.20 26.84 -12.82
CA ASP A 275 1.01 27.29 -12.12
C ASP A 275 0.02 27.96 -13.11
N ASP A 276 -1.29 27.83 -12.88
CA ASP A 276 -2.36 28.24 -13.81
C ASP A 276 -2.37 27.56 -15.20
N ALA A 277 -1.47 26.63 -15.50
CA ALA A 277 -1.45 25.85 -16.73
C ALA A 277 -1.98 24.43 -16.52
N SER A 278 -2.43 23.81 -17.61
CA SER A 278 -2.89 22.41 -17.59
C SER A 278 -2.44 21.65 -18.83
N LEU A 279 -2.03 20.41 -18.66
CA LEU A 279 -1.93 19.44 -19.74
C LEU A 279 -3.25 18.65 -19.81
N ILE A 280 -4.02 18.85 -20.86
CA ILE A 280 -5.38 18.30 -21.00
C ILE A 280 -5.39 17.25 -22.10
N LEU A 281 -5.62 16.01 -21.73
CA LEU A 281 -5.78 14.87 -22.63
C LEU A 281 -7.27 14.49 -22.69
N THR A 282 -7.89 14.68 -23.86
CA THR A 282 -9.29 14.32 -24.09
C THR A 282 -9.42 13.13 -25.03
N ALA A 283 -10.61 12.75 -25.39
CA ALA A 283 -10.91 11.60 -26.23
C ALA A 283 -10.29 10.30 -25.64
N ALA A 284 -9.67 9.45 -26.44
CA ALA A 284 -8.98 8.24 -26.01
C ALA A 284 -7.47 8.50 -25.80
N SER A 285 -7.11 9.67 -25.29
CA SER A 285 -5.70 10.02 -25.05
C SER A 285 -5.23 9.54 -23.69
N TYR A 286 -3.95 9.24 -23.57
CA TYR A 286 -3.37 8.68 -22.36
C TYR A 286 -1.89 9.05 -22.20
N ILE A 287 -1.35 8.82 -21.03
CA ILE A 287 0.02 9.13 -20.67
C ILE A 287 0.79 7.88 -20.24
N THR A 288 2.04 7.83 -20.63
CA THR A 288 3.01 6.79 -20.25
C THR A 288 4.26 7.47 -19.72
N VAL A 289 4.49 7.39 -18.42
CA VAL A 289 5.71 7.88 -17.79
C VAL A 289 6.58 6.65 -17.49
N LEU A 290 7.67 6.52 -18.20
CA LEU A 290 8.61 5.42 -18.02
C LEU A 290 9.48 5.67 -16.77
N LYS A 291 10.13 4.63 -16.27
CA LYS A 291 11.05 4.72 -15.13
C LYS A 291 12.10 5.81 -15.38
N GLY A 292 12.26 6.72 -14.41
CA GLY A 292 13.15 7.88 -14.51
C GLY A 292 12.59 9.09 -15.27
N GLY A 293 11.44 8.93 -15.96
CA GLY A 293 10.70 10.05 -16.51
C GLY A 293 9.94 10.83 -15.44
N SER A 294 9.60 12.09 -15.69
CA SER A 294 8.86 12.88 -14.71
C SER A 294 7.91 13.91 -15.32
N ILE A 295 6.81 14.15 -14.60
CA ILE A 295 5.91 15.29 -14.79
C ILE A 295 5.95 16.07 -13.49
N LYS A 296 6.21 17.36 -13.54
CA LYS A 296 6.37 18.18 -12.34
C LYS A 296 5.78 19.58 -12.52
N GLY A 297 5.43 20.21 -11.42
CA GLY A 297 5.00 21.59 -11.35
C GLY A 297 3.68 21.78 -10.62
N ASP A 298 3.32 23.04 -10.40
CA ASP A 298 2.12 23.43 -9.63
C ASP A 298 0.85 23.49 -10.50
N GLY A 299 0.94 23.08 -11.78
CA GLY A 299 -0.18 23.01 -12.70
C GLY A 299 -0.87 21.63 -12.71
N ASP A 300 -1.87 21.47 -13.58
CA ASP A 300 -2.75 20.32 -13.59
C ASP A 300 -2.43 19.34 -14.74
N LEU A 301 -2.51 18.05 -14.43
CA LEU A 301 -2.62 16.99 -15.42
C LEU A 301 -4.06 16.49 -15.47
N ARG A 302 -4.77 16.78 -16.57
CA ARG A 302 -6.17 16.40 -16.77
C ARG A 302 -6.32 15.38 -17.87
N ILE A 303 -6.88 14.21 -17.55
CA ILE A 303 -7.14 13.11 -18.47
C ILE A 303 -8.64 12.87 -18.49
N THR A 304 -9.33 13.59 -19.37
CA THR A 304 -10.79 13.64 -19.43
C THR A 304 -11.32 12.90 -20.65
N ASN A 305 -12.55 12.37 -20.59
CA ASN A 305 -13.19 11.63 -21.68
C ASN A 305 -12.39 10.41 -22.19
N GLY A 306 -11.62 9.76 -21.34
CA GLY A 306 -11.00 8.49 -21.67
C GLY A 306 -12.05 7.47 -22.11
N SER A 307 -11.74 6.63 -23.09
CA SER A 307 -12.58 5.50 -23.45
C SER A 307 -12.28 4.29 -22.58
N ALA A 308 -13.27 3.42 -22.40
CA ALA A 308 -13.06 2.13 -21.78
C ALA A 308 -11.91 1.40 -22.56
N GLY A 309 -10.82 1.09 -21.86
CA GLY A 309 -9.63 0.48 -22.46
C GLY A 309 -8.42 1.40 -22.54
N CYS A 310 -8.54 2.70 -22.25
CA CYS A 310 -7.36 3.56 -22.07
C CYS A 310 -6.64 3.17 -20.77
N LYS A 311 -5.34 2.92 -20.90
CA LYS A 311 -4.48 2.56 -19.79
C LYS A 311 -3.37 3.59 -19.67
N ASN A 312 -3.43 4.37 -18.61
CA ASN A 312 -2.36 5.28 -18.24
C ASN A 312 -1.33 4.52 -17.41
N TYR A 313 -0.07 4.86 -17.56
CA TYR A 313 1.03 4.16 -16.91
C TYR A 313 2.04 5.15 -16.32
N ASN A 314 2.37 4.98 -15.06
CA ASN A 314 3.42 5.72 -14.39
C ASN A 314 4.39 4.76 -13.69
N ALA A 315 5.64 4.75 -14.13
CA ALA A 315 6.77 4.11 -13.43
C ALA A 315 7.87 5.11 -13.05
N GLY A 316 7.63 6.40 -13.30
CA GLY A 316 8.49 7.51 -12.92
C GLY A 316 7.88 8.32 -11.78
N LYS A 317 7.94 9.63 -11.90
CA LYS A 317 7.37 10.55 -10.91
C LYS A 317 6.36 11.50 -11.57
N ILE A 318 5.17 11.60 -10.97
CA ILE A 318 4.19 12.65 -11.27
C ILE A 318 4.00 13.46 -9.99
N ASP A 319 4.31 14.76 -10.07
CA ASP A 319 4.32 15.72 -8.98
C ASP A 319 3.64 16.99 -9.51
N CYS A 320 2.33 17.08 -9.30
CA CYS A 320 1.51 18.17 -9.85
C CYS A 320 0.37 18.52 -8.88
N SER A 321 -0.21 19.71 -9.04
CA SER A 321 -1.29 20.12 -8.14
C SER A 321 -2.50 19.20 -8.29
N VAL A 322 -3.04 19.02 -9.48
CA VAL A 322 -4.23 18.19 -9.69
C VAL A 322 -3.98 17.11 -10.75
N LEU A 323 -4.23 15.86 -10.37
CA LEU A 323 -4.41 14.78 -11.32
C LEU A 323 -5.92 14.52 -11.48
N ASP A 324 -6.51 15.00 -12.58
CA ASP A 324 -7.95 15.03 -12.81
C ASP A 324 -8.40 14.03 -13.88
N PHE A 325 -9.23 13.08 -13.49
CA PHE A 325 -9.88 12.10 -14.36
C PHE A 325 -11.39 12.36 -14.51
N ASN A 326 -11.86 13.58 -14.28
CA ASN A 326 -13.25 13.91 -14.44
C ASN A 326 -13.75 13.70 -15.87
N GLY A 327 -14.75 12.85 -16.03
CA GLY A 327 -15.28 12.44 -17.35
C GLY A 327 -14.57 11.24 -17.96
N GLY A 328 -13.47 10.80 -17.38
CA GLY A 328 -12.70 9.66 -17.86
C GLY A 328 -13.30 8.32 -17.45
N VAL A 329 -13.18 7.33 -18.35
CA VAL A 329 -13.38 5.91 -18.06
C VAL A 329 -12.09 5.21 -18.47
N GLY A 330 -11.42 4.55 -17.56
CA GLY A 330 -10.18 3.86 -17.87
C GLY A 330 -9.43 3.38 -16.64
N GLU A 331 -8.19 3.03 -16.87
CA GLU A 331 -7.31 2.52 -15.82
C GLU A 331 -6.07 3.41 -15.73
N PHE A 332 -5.61 3.64 -14.50
CA PHE A 332 -4.32 4.26 -14.22
C PHE A 332 -3.47 3.32 -13.37
N TYR A 333 -2.36 2.89 -13.91
CA TYR A 333 -1.40 2.01 -13.24
C TYR A 333 -0.22 2.84 -12.73
N ASN A 334 -0.06 2.90 -11.42
CA ASN A 334 1.06 3.57 -10.77
C ASN A 334 2.05 2.54 -10.24
N TYR A 335 3.25 2.52 -10.80
CA TYR A 335 4.42 1.76 -10.32
C TYR A 335 5.52 2.67 -9.77
N GLY A 336 5.37 3.99 -9.90
CA GLY A 336 6.30 5.02 -9.46
C GLY A 336 5.74 5.85 -8.31
N GLU A 337 6.00 7.14 -8.35
CA GLU A 337 5.56 8.10 -7.36
C GLU A 337 4.46 9.00 -7.92
N LEU A 338 3.41 9.21 -7.13
CA LEU A 338 2.44 10.29 -7.31
C LEU A 338 2.51 11.19 -6.07
N GLU A 339 2.87 12.45 -6.26
CA GLU A 339 2.79 13.51 -5.26
C GLU A 339 1.79 14.56 -5.77
N LEU A 340 0.69 14.76 -5.06
CA LEU A 340 -0.46 15.53 -5.57
C LEU A 340 -1.05 16.38 -4.45
N ASP A 341 -1.47 17.62 -4.76
CA ASP A 341 -2.41 18.28 -3.87
C ASP A 341 -3.75 17.56 -3.96
N LYS A 342 -4.18 17.19 -5.17
CA LYS A 342 -5.48 16.56 -5.35
C LYS A 342 -5.52 15.52 -6.46
N TYR A 343 -6.11 14.36 -6.14
CA TYR A 343 -6.56 13.38 -7.13
C TYR A 343 -8.08 13.47 -7.27
N MET A 344 -8.56 13.61 -8.51
CA MET A 344 -9.99 13.72 -8.81
C MET A 344 -10.46 12.64 -9.79
N ALA A 345 -11.50 11.90 -9.42
CA ALA A 345 -12.11 10.89 -10.28
C ALA A 345 -13.64 10.86 -10.05
N SER A 346 -14.32 11.96 -10.34
CA SER A 346 -15.68 12.17 -9.88
C SER A 346 -16.78 11.67 -10.82
N THR A 347 -16.50 11.16 -12.01
CA THR A 347 -17.61 10.95 -12.94
C THR A 347 -17.84 9.55 -13.47
N ASN A 348 -16.98 8.72 -13.93
CA ASN A 348 -17.42 7.56 -14.70
C ASN A 348 -16.62 6.25 -14.54
N GLY A 349 -16.19 5.92 -13.35
CA GLY A 349 -15.64 4.58 -13.13
C GLY A 349 -14.18 4.44 -13.53
N MET A 350 -13.36 5.34 -13.02
CA MET A 350 -11.90 5.23 -13.10
C MET A 350 -11.40 4.15 -12.14
N VAL A 351 -10.46 3.35 -12.60
CA VAL A 351 -9.74 2.37 -11.77
C VAL A 351 -8.31 2.86 -11.57
N LEU A 352 -7.96 3.18 -10.34
CA LEU A 352 -6.59 3.45 -9.94
C LEU A 352 -5.96 2.17 -9.39
N VAL A 353 -4.92 1.69 -10.03
CA VAL A 353 -4.15 0.52 -9.59
C VAL A 353 -2.78 1.01 -9.11
N ASN A 354 -2.52 0.87 -7.83
CA ASN A 354 -1.29 1.36 -7.21
C ASN A 354 -0.36 0.20 -6.84
N HIS A 355 0.82 0.19 -7.40
CA HIS A 355 1.95 -0.66 -7.06
C HIS A 355 3.17 0.15 -6.60
N GLY A 356 3.04 1.47 -6.57
CA GLY A 356 4.05 2.42 -6.12
C GLY A 356 3.59 3.22 -4.91
N THR A 357 4.01 4.46 -4.82
CA THR A 357 3.61 5.37 -3.75
C THR A 357 2.63 6.42 -4.27
N ILE A 358 1.63 6.72 -3.47
CA ILE A 358 0.75 7.87 -3.65
C ILE A 358 0.80 8.69 -2.37
N GLU A 359 1.23 9.94 -2.48
CA GLU A 359 1.09 10.96 -1.46
C GLU A 359 0.19 12.06 -2.02
N ALA A 360 -0.91 12.37 -1.34
CA ALA A 360 -1.85 13.38 -1.77
C ALA A 360 -2.42 14.13 -0.56
N GLU A 361 -2.78 15.40 -0.74
CA GLU A 361 -3.57 16.09 0.28
C GLU A 361 -5.00 15.53 0.27
N ASP A 362 -5.62 15.43 -0.90
CA ASP A 362 -6.97 14.91 -1.07
C ASP A 362 -7.07 13.87 -2.20
N ILE A 363 -7.84 12.82 -1.97
CA ILE A 363 -8.31 11.90 -3.00
C ILE A 363 -9.83 11.96 -3.05
N GLU A 364 -10.38 12.49 -4.15
CA GLU A 364 -11.82 12.62 -4.39
C GLU A 364 -12.31 11.68 -5.49
N GLY A 365 -12.84 10.55 -5.10
CA GLY A 365 -13.52 9.62 -5.98
C GLY A 365 -15.04 9.65 -5.82
N ASN A 366 -15.78 9.13 -6.80
CA ASN A 366 -17.21 8.93 -6.70
C ASN A 366 -17.57 7.46 -6.47
N ASN A 367 -18.87 7.14 -6.48
CA ASN A 367 -19.37 5.77 -6.29
C ASN A 367 -18.81 4.72 -7.28
N ASN A 368 -18.34 5.17 -8.43
CA ASN A 368 -17.82 4.30 -9.48
C ASN A 368 -16.28 4.27 -9.50
N THR A 369 -15.63 5.03 -8.63
CA THR A 369 -14.17 5.03 -8.52
C THR A 369 -13.71 3.80 -7.74
N SER A 370 -12.87 2.99 -8.35
CA SER A 370 -12.25 1.85 -7.72
C SER A 370 -10.75 2.11 -7.52
N ILE A 371 -10.28 1.98 -6.30
CA ILE A 371 -8.87 2.07 -5.94
C ILE A 371 -8.40 0.69 -5.54
N LYS A 372 -7.36 0.20 -6.21
CA LYS A 372 -6.73 -1.09 -5.94
C LYS A 372 -5.30 -0.83 -5.49
N ASN A 373 -5.09 -0.89 -4.20
CA ASN A 373 -3.80 -0.58 -3.59
C ASN A 373 -2.99 -1.84 -3.30
N GLY A 374 -1.89 -2.02 -3.99
CA GLY A 374 -0.91 -3.08 -3.77
C GLY A 374 0.35 -2.61 -3.03
N CYS A 375 0.49 -1.31 -2.72
CA CYS A 375 1.67 -0.79 -2.05
C CYS A 375 1.30 0.27 -1.01
N HIS A 376 1.66 1.53 -1.22
CA HIS A 376 1.50 2.59 -0.22
C HIS A 376 0.63 3.74 -0.74
N ILE A 377 -0.32 4.17 0.09
CA ILE A 377 -1.12 5.38 -0.12
C ILE A 377 -1.10 6.19 1.17
N LYS A 378 -0.73 7.47 1.07
CA LYS A 378 -0.86 8.45 2.14
C LYS A 378 -1.72 9.61 1.64
N VAL A 379 -2.77 9.93 2.39
CA VAL A 379 -3.67 11.06 2.11
C VAL A 379 -3.73 11.93 3.36
N GLU A 380 -3.31 13.19 3.24
CA GLU A 380 -3.22 14.04 4.43
C GLU A 380 -4.60 14.41 4.99
N ASN A 381 -5.53 14.78 4.10
CA ASN A 381 -6.85 15.22 4.50
C ASN A 381 -7.90 14.13 4.23
N ARG A 382 -8.49 14.13 3.04
CA ARG A 382 -9.67 13.33 2.73
C ARG A 382 -9.42 12.26 1.68
N PHE A 383 -9.67 11.01 2.05
CA PHE A 383 -9.63 9.85 1.20
C PHE A 383 -11.05 9.36 0.87
N GLN A 384 -11.54 9.71 -0.32
CA GLN A 384 -12.90 9.39 -0.76
C GLN A 384 -12.90 8.51 -2.02
N PHE A 385 -13.70 7.45 -2.01
CA PHE A 385 -13.79 6.47 -3.11
C PHE A 385 -15.14 5.74 -3.11
N GLY A 386 -15.42 5.00 -4.19
CA GLY A 386 -16.52 4.04 -4.26
C GLY A 386 -16.10 2.66 -3.74
N GLU A 387 -15.00 2.12 -4.24
CA GLU A 387 -14.44 0.84 -3.80
C GLU A 387 -12.96 0.98 -3.49
N LEU A 388 -12.52 0.34 -2.40
CA LEU A 388 -11.11 0.19 -2.05
C LEU A 388 -10.77 -1.28 -1.88
N LEU A 389 -9.81 -1.76 -2.68
CA LEU A 389 -9.18 -3.06 -2.48
C LEU A 389 -7.76 -2.84 -1.94
N MET A 390 -7.51 -3.34 -0.76
CA MET A 390 -6.20 -3.36 -0.12
C MET A 390 -5.57 -4.71 -0.38
N GLY A 391 -4.56 -4.75 -1.21
CA GLY A 391 -3.83 -5.98 -1.55
C GLY A 391 -2.96 -6.48 -0.40
N HIS A 392 -2.41 -7.67 -0.57
CA HIS A 392 -1.53 -8.29 0.42
C HIS A 392 -0.30 -7.40 0.71
N ILE A 393 -0.04 -7.13 1.99
CA ILE A 393 1.07 -6.29 2.47
C ILE A 393 0.96 -4.83 1.96
N SER A 394 -0.23 -4.35 1.64
CA SER A 394 -0.43 -2.94 1.28
C SER A 394 -0.81 -2.09 2.48
N GLU A 395 -0.55 -0.80 2.35
CA GLU A 395 -0.80 0.18 3.40
C GLU A 395 -1.55 1.39 2.85
N ALA A 396 -2.53 1.87 3.60
CA ALA A 396 -3.15 3.17 3.35
C ALA A 396 -3.31 3.93 4.66
N ILE A 397 -2.89 5.19 4.64
CA ILE A 397 -2.97 6.10 5.79
C ILE A 397 -3.71 7.35 5.34
N CYS A 398 -4.69 7.82 6.10
CA CYS A 398 -5.41 9.04 5.77
C CYS A 398 -5.90 9.80 7.01
N GLY A 399 -6.08 11.11 6.85
CA GLY A 399 -6.75 11.94 7.86
C GLY A 399 -8.22 11.55 7.98
N GLU A 400 -8.99 11.68 6.91
CA GLU A 400 -10.42 11.30 6.87
C GLU A 400 -10.69 10.24 5.80
N LEU A 401 -11.15 9.07 6.22
CA LEU A 401 -11.69 8.05 5.35
C LEU A 401 -13.16 8.35 5.07
N SER A 402 -13.47 8.77 3.86
CA SER A 402 -14.80 9.22 3.47
C SER A 402 -15.37 8.33 2.37
N ARG A 403 -16.57 7.81 2.58
CA ARG A 403 -17.25 7.07 1.51
C ARG A 403 -17.99 8.03 0.58
N ASN A 404 -18.16 7.59 -0.67
CA ASN A 404 -19.07 8.23 -1.58
C ASN A 404 -20.23 7.27 -1.89
N GLY A 405 -21.43 7.63 -1.40
CA GLY A 405 -22.66 6.89 -1.61
C GLY A 405 -22.90 5.67 -0.72
N SER A 406 -24.03 5.00 -0.95
CA SER A 406 -24.54 3.92 -0.10
C SER A 406 -23.91 2.54 -0.37
N ASN A 407 -23.16 2.38 -1.44
CA ASN A 407 -22.66 1.09 -1.92
C ASN A 407 -21.13 0.92 -1.78
N GLY A 408 -20.46 1.87 -1.12
CA GLY A 408 -19.02 1.77 -0.92
C GLY A 408 -18.63 0.50 -0.17
N LYS A 409 -17.60 -0.18 -0.66
CA LYS A 409 -17.01 -1.33 0.04
C LYS A 409 -15.50 -1.17 0.18
N ILE A 410 -14.98 -1.79 1.24
CA ILE A 410 -13.55 -1.96 1.44
C ILE A 410 -13.30 -3.47 1.49
N GLU A 411 -12.36 -3.94 0.70
CA GLU A 411 -11.85 -5.31 0.75
C GLU A 411 -10.38 -5.25 1.17
N MET A 412 -10.05 -6.00 2.22
CA MET A 412 -8.70 -6.01 2.79
C MET A 412 -8.14 -7.42 2.70
N GLU A 413 -6.99 -7.58 2.05
CA GLU A 413 -6.26 -8.84 2.02
C GLU A 413 -5.41 -9.02 3.28
N ALA A 414 -4.89 -10.23 3.45
CA ALA A 414 -4.06 -10.56 4.60
C ALA A 414 -2.84 -9.62 4.70
N GLN A 415 -2.54 -9.18 5.92
CA GLN A 415 -1.42 -8.29 6.23
C GLN A 415 -1.52 -6.89 5.60
N SER A 416 -2.67 -6.51 5.06
CA SER A 416 -2.91 -5.12 4.69
C SER A 416 -3.26 -4.28 5.91
N MET A 417 -2.96 -2.98 5.81
CA MET A 417 -3.19 -2.02 6.89
C MET A 417 -3.89 -0.76 6.36
N LEU A 418 -5.01 -0.40 6.99
CA LEU A 418 -5.71 0.86 6.74
C LEU A 418 -5.79 1.63 8.06
N VAL A 419 -5.18 2.80 8.08
CA VAL A 419 -5.12 3.69 9.24
C VAL A 419 -5.75 5.02 8.90
N CYS A 420 -6.66 5.50 9.73
CA CYS A 420 -7.27 6.81 9.56
C CYS A 420 -7.54 7.48 10.90
N GLU A 421 -7.40 8.81 10.94
CA GLU A 421 -7.77 9.59 12.11
C GLU A 421 -9.29 9.59 12.27
N LYS A 422 -10.01 9.84 11.17
CA LYS A 422 -11.47 9.87 11.14
C LYS A 422 -12.02 8.95 10.07
N ALA A 423 -13.11 8.28 10.34
CA ALA A 423 -13.75 7.42 9.35
C ALA A 423 -15.28 7.59 9.32
N ASP A 424 -15.81 7.89 8.14
CA ASP A 424 -17.19 7.59 7.78
C ASP A 424 -17.21 6.19 7.17
N LEU A 425 -17.55 5.19 7.98
CA LEU A 425 -17.39 3.79 7.60
C LEU A 425 -18.35 3.38 6.49
N CYS A 426 -17.79 2.67 5.51
CA CYS A 426 -18.58 2.04 4.45
C CYS A 426 -19.47 0.94 5.03
N LYS A 427 -20.55 0.63 4.34
CA LYS A 427 -21.53 -0.40 4.75
C LYS A 427 -20.88 -1.77 4.98
N TYR A 428 -19.87 -2.12 4.19
CA TYR A 428 -19.19 -3.41 4.28
C TYR A 428 -17.68 -3.24 4.23
N ILE A 429 -17.00 -3.87 5.19
CA ILE A 429 -15.56 -4.06 5.21
C ILE A 429 -15.30 -5.56 5.26
N PHE A 430 -14.71 -6.07 4.20
CA PHE A 430 -14.41 -7.49 4.06
C PHE A 430 -12.93 -7.73 4.36
N GLY A 431 -12.66 -8.61 5.31
CA GLY A 431 -11.33 -9.08 5.59
C GLY A 431 -10.96 -10.31 4.79
N PRO A 432 -9.70 -10.76 4.90
CA PRO A 432 -9.20 -11.92 4.21
C PRO A 432 -9.90 -13.20 4.67
N THR A 433 -9.98 -14.20 3.79
CA THR A 433 -10.48 -15.53 4.17
C THR A 433 -9.49 -16.31 5.03
N VAL A 434 -8.19 -16.01 4.88
CA VAL A 434 -7.09 -16.60 5.64
C VAL A 434 -6.12 -15.48 6.03
N GLY A 435 -5.65 -15.49 7.28
CA GLY A 435 -4.82 -14.41 7.82
C GLY A 435 -5.67 -13.26 8.36
N LYS A 436 -5.04 -12.16 8.65
CA LYS A 436 -5.65 -10.97 9.27
C LYS A 436 -5.24 -9.70 8.53
N ALA A 437 -6.11 -8.69 8.55
CA ALA A 437 -5.83 -7.32 8.14
C ALA A 437 -6.03 -6.38 9.33
N LEU A 438 -5.40 -5.22 9.31
CA LEU A 438 -5.51 -4.21 10.34
C LEU A 438 -6.32 -3.01 9.84
N LEU A 439 -7.36 -2.65 10.58
CA LEU A 439 -8.11 -1.40 10.44
C LEU A 439 -7.96 -0.60 11.72
N LYS A 440 -7.31 0.55 11.64
CA LYS A 440 -7.10 1.45 12.78
C LYS A 440 -7.79 2.78 12.54
N ILE A 441 -8.62 3.19 13.50
CA ILE A 441 -9.44 4.40 13.41
C ILE A 441 -9.36 5.14 14.75
N ASP A 442 -9.03 6.44 14.71
CA ASP A 442 -9.04 7.24 15.95
C ASP A 442 -10.47 7.69 16.29
N GLU A 443 -11.26 8.12 15.31
CA GLU A 443 -12.64 8.61 15.52
C GLU A 443 -13.58 8.13 14.41
N ILE A 444 -14.76 7.63 14.79
CA ILE A 444 -15.84 7.36 13.82
C ILE A 444 -16.67 8.64 13.69
N ILE A 445 -16.79 9.15 12.47
CA ILE A 445 -17.61 10.32 12.14
C ILE A 445 -18.91 9.90 11.44
N GLY A 446 -19.92 10.77 11.47
CA GLY A 446 -21.20 10.52 10.86
C GLY A 446 -22.31 10.23 11.87
N ASN A 447 -23.55 10.10 11.39
CA ASN A 447 -24.68 9.88 12.26
C ASN A 447 -24.84 8.39 12.59
N VAL A 448 -24.12 7.94 13.62
CA VAL A 448 -24.10 6.54 14.08
C VAL A 448 -25.48 6.04 14.46
N SER A 449 -26.42 6.95 14.83
CA SER A 449 -27.79 6.59 15.15
C SER A 449 -28.66 6.27 13.93
N GLU A 450 -28.26 6.71 12.74
CA GLU A 450 -28.94 6.45 11.46
C GLU A 450 -28.31 5.28 10.69
N LEU A 451 -27.12 4.82 11.09
CA LEU A 451 -26.58 3.60 10.54
C LEU A 451 -27.49 2.46 11.02
N PRO A 452 -28.19 1.79 10.12
CA PRO A 452 -28.80 0.54 10.52
C PRO A 452 -27.66 -0.42 10.83
N TYR A 453 -27.36 -0.59 12.11
CA TYR A 453 -26.32 -1.51 12.59
C TYR A 453 -26.46 -2.91 12.02
N SER A 454 -27.65 -3.28 11.57
CA SER A 454 -27.89 -4.52 10.83
C SER A 454 -27.19 -4.62 9.48
N ASP A 455 -26.80 -3.50 8.92
CA ASP A 455 -26.22 -3.43 7.57
C ASP A 455 -24.70 -3.20 7.56
N PHE A 456 -24.12 -2.75 8.69
CA PHE A 456 -22.68 -2.58 8.83
C PHE A 456 -22.04 -3.92 9.23
N LYS A 457 -21.08 -4.36 8.44
CA LYS A 457 -20.43 -5.65 8.69
C LYS A 457 -18.93 -5.56 8.48
N ILE A 458 -18.19 -5.77 9.56
CA ILE A 458 -16.76 -6.09 9.50
C ILE A 458 -16.63 -7.61 9.67
N THR A 459 -15.90 -8.25 8.78
CA THR A 459 -15.69 -9.71 8.88
C THR A 459 -14.66 -10.06 9.95
N ASN A 460 -14.75 -11.28 10.47
CA ASN A 460 -13.96 -11.75 11.63
C ASN A 460 -12.44 -11.74 11.47
N ASN A 461 -11.94 -11.56 10.25
CA ASN A 461 -10.52 -11.56 9.95
C ASN A 461 -9.91 -10.15 9.84
N ILE A 462 -10.65 -9.12 10.24
CA ILE A 462 -10.15 -7.77 10.39
C ILE A 462 -9.95 -7.51 11.89
N ILE A 463 -8.77 -7.02 12.21
CA ILE A 463 -8.49 -6.45 13.50
C ILE A 463 -8.84 -4.98 13.39
N CYS A 464 -9.77 -4.57 14.23
CA CYS A 464 -10.24 -3.20 14.24
C CYS A 464 -9.87 -2.55 15.57
N GLU A 465 -9.03 -1.53 15.53
CA GLU A 465 -8.69 -0.69 16.68
C GLU A 465 -9.36 0.66 16.55
N ILE A 466 -10.19 1.07 17.51
CA ILE A 466 -10.79 2.40 17.56
C ILE A 466 -10.40 3.04 18.88
N LYS A 467 -9.85 4.24 18.82
CA LYS A 467 -9.23 4.91 19.96
C LYS A 467 -10.24 5.45 20.96
N ASP A 468 -11.37 5.96 20.50
CA ASP A 468 -12.40 6.53 21.37
C ASP A 468 -13.74 5.81 21.21
N GLN A 469 -13.96 4.81 22.05
CA GLN A 469 -15.23 4.07 22.11
C GLN A 469 -16.29 4.74 23.00
N THR A 470 -15.90 5.76 23.77
CA THR A 470 -16.79 6.31 24.81
C THR A 470 -17.82 7.27 24.26
N SER A 471 -17.59 7.89 23.11
CA SER A 471 -18.48 8.88 22.52
C SER A 471 -19.64 8.30 21.69
N HIS A 472 -19.56 7.03 21.27
CA HIS A 472 -20.49 6.44 20.29
C HIS A 472 -21.25 5.19 20.76
N GLY A 473 -21.26 4.91 22.08
CA GLY A 473 -21.94 3.73 22.63
C GLY A 473 -21.12 2.44 22.45
N THR A 474 -21.70 1.31 22.85
CA THR A 474 -21.06 0.00 22.68
C THR A 474 -20.89 -0.30 21.20
N ALA A 475 -19.66 -0.51 20.77
CA ALA A 475 -19.36 -0.94 19.41
C ALA A 475 -20.17 -2.22 19.07
N PRO A 476 -20.85 -2.27 17.92
CA PRO A 476 -21.72 -3.40 17.58
C PRO A 476 -20.93 -4.65 17.13
N TRP A 477 -19.62 -4.65 17.23
CA TRP A 477 -18.73 -5.72 16.82
C TRP A 477 -17.92 -6.24 18.01
N GLU A 478 -17.74 -7.53 18.04
CA GLU A 478 -16.81 -8.15 18.97
C GLU A 478 -15.37 -7.91 18.47
N TRP A 479 -14.56 -7.30 19.32
CA TRP A 479 -13.14 -7.17 19.12
C TRP A 479 -12.50 -8.55 19.21
N SER A 480 -12.02 -9.09 18.12
CA SER A 480 -11.17 -10.26 18.23
C SER A 480 -9.77 -9.80 18.65
N ALA A 481 -9.27 -10.40 19.76
CA ALA A 481 -7.87 -10.24 20.10
C ALA A 481 -6.96 -10.52 18.89
N PHE A 482 -5.87 -9.77 18.82
CA PHE A 482 -4.92 -9.85 17.73
C PHE A 482 -4.23 -11.20 17.73
N ASP A 483 -4.66 -12.10 16.89
CA ASP A 483 -4.04 -13.41 16.76
C ASP A 483 -3.52 -13.59 15.34
N TRP A 484 -2.24 -13.24 15.14
CA TRP A 484 -1.52 -13.46 13.89
C TRP A 484 -1.08 -14.91 13.73
N LEU A 485 -1.70 -15.82 14.42
CA LEU A 485 -1.41 -17.25 14.31
C LEU A 485 -1.88 -17.89 13.02
#